data_33a06806762a2af3deb3cb740d22996b
#
_entry.id   33a06806762a2af3deb3cb740d22996b
#
_cell.length_a   1.000
_cell.length_b   1.000
_cell.length_c   1.000
_cell.angle_alpha   90.00
_cell.angle_beta   90.00
_cell.angle_gamma   90.00
#
_symmetry.space_group_name_H-M   'P 1'
#
loop_
_entity.id
_entity.type
_entity.pdbx_description
1 polymer ?
#
loop_
_entity_poly.entity_id
_entity_poly.type
_entity_poly.pdbx_seq_one_letter_code
_entity_poly.pdbx_strand_id
1 'polypeptide(L)'
;MVQAQPRARSMRVPDIRKGDQVLVLAGKEAGKRGTVEHVVRNSQGFKKTITKYGSAWRKVSPLASVAVVVKGLNIAKRHTKPRPKQGRTERQPRIQQGGILDVPQPILASKVMIICPHCSQPTRVKHGLAGDGRSVRLCTNCGETLSTEQRKETRKK
;
A
#
# COMPACT_ATOMS: atom_id res chain seq x y z
N MET A 1 -15.11 18.62 36.94
CA MET A 1 -14.21 18.86 35.81
C MET A 1 -14.12 17.57 35.00
N VAL A 2 -14.74 17.52 33.83
CA VAL A 2 -14.71 16.34 32.95
C VAL A 2 -13.42 16.42 32.14
N GLN A 3 -12.48 15.53 32.41
CA GLN A 3 -11.24 15.42 31.62
C GLN A 3 -11.62 14.89 30.23
N ALA A 4 -11.41 15.70 29.22
CA ALA A 4 -11.57 15.28 27.84
C ALA A 4 -10.54 14.17 27.53
N GLN A 5 -11.04 12.95 27.31
CA GLN A 5 -10.19 11.83 26.88
C GLN A 5 -9.59 12.18 25.52
N PRO A 6 -8.27 11.98 25.31
CA PRO A 6 -7.65 12.24 24.03
C PRO A 6 -8.33 11.33 22.99
N ARG A 7 -9.01 11.93 22.03
CA ARG A 7 -9.60 11.21 20.88
C ARG A 7 -8.48 10.38 20.25
N ALA A 8 -8.69 9.07 20.20
CA ALA A 8 -7.80 8.17 19.49
C ALA A 8 -7.54 8.77 18.10
N ARG A 9 -6.28 9.07 17.78
CA ARG A 9 -5.91 9.60 16.47
C ARG A 9 -6.40 8.60 15.43
N SER A 10 -7.46 8.96 14.71
CA SER A 10 -7.99 8.16 13.62
C SER A 10 -6.81 7.85 12.69
N MET A 11 -6.67 6.59 12.30
CA MET A 11 -5.64 6.17 11.34
C MET A 11 -5.80 7.02 10.09
N ARG A 12 -4.84 7.90 9.82
CA ARG A 12 -4.85 8.67 8.58
C ARG A 12 -4.79 7.68 7.43
N VAL A 13 -5.82 7.71 6.61
CA VAL A 13 -5.84 6.95 5.37
C VAL A 13 -4.69 7.49 4.52
N PRO A 14 -3.83 6.63 3.96
CA PRO A 14 -2.75 7.11 3.11
C PRO A 14 -3.35 7.86 1.93
N ASP A 15 -2.74 8.98 1.59
CA ASP A 15 -3.18 9.84 0.48
C ASP A 15 -2.96 9.19 -0.89
N ILE A 16 -2.16 8.11 -0.94
CA ILE A 16 -1.85 7.34 -2.15
C ILE A 16 -2.97 6.34 -2.43
N ARG A 17 -3.42 6.28 -3.69
CA ARG A 17 -4.47 5.38 -4.17
C ARG A 17 -3.99 4.54 -5.34
N LYS A 18 -4.73 3.48 -5.66
CA LYS A 18 -4.53 2.70 -6.88
C LYS A 18 -4.66 3.62 -8.10
N GLY A 19 -3.74 3.47 -9.04
CA GLY A 19 -3.69 4.27 -10.27
C GLY A 19 -2.86 5.55 -10.18
N ASP A 20 -2.46 5.98 -8.97
CA ASP A 20 -1.61 7.16 -8.82
C ASP A 20 -0.21 6.89 -9.42
N GLN A 21 0.34 7.87 -10.12
CA GLN A 21 1.76 7.86 -10.47
C GLN A 21 2.59 8.29 -9.27
N VAL A 22 3.67 7.58 -9.03
CA VAL A 22 4.52 7.80 -7.84
C VAL A 22 6.00 7.78 -8.19
N LEU A 23 6.76 8.54 -7.42
CA LEU A 23 8.22 8.54 -7.42
C LEU A 23 8.71 7.82 -6.15
N VAL A 24 9.63 6.89 -6.31
CA VAL A 24 10.30 6.23 -5.17
C VAL A 24 11.43 7.13 -4.67
N LEU A 25 11.36 7.53 -3.41
CA LEU A 25 12.33 8.45 -2.81
C LEU A 25 13.57 7.74 -2.24
N ALA A 26 13.38 6.52 -1.73
CA ALA A 26 14.45 5.81 -1.04
C ALA A 26 14.35 4.29 -1.21
N GLY A 27 15.49 3.62 -1.21
CA GLY A 27 15.62 2.17 -1.34
C GLY A 27 16.32 1.78 -2.62
N LYS A 28 16.27 0.50 -2.98
CA LYS A 28 16.92 -0.06 -4.19
C LYS A 28 16.44 0.57 -5.49
N GLU A 29 15.20 1.05 -5.50
CA GLU A 29 14.51 1.60 -6.66
C GLU A 29 14.33 3.13 -6.58
N ALA A 30 15.18 3.80 -5.78
CA ALA A 30 15.12 5.24 -5.62
C ALA A 30 15.26 5.98 -6.97
N GLY A 31 14.49 7.05 -7.16
CA GLY A 31 14.46 7.82 -8.40
C GLY A 31 13.58 7.26 -9.52
N LYS A 32 13.10 6.01 -9.41
CA LYS A 32 12.22 5.42 -10.42
C LYS A 32 10.77 5.88 -10.23
N ARG A 33 10.08 6.02 -11.35
CA ARG A 33 8.65 6.36 -11.39
C ARG A 33 7.84 5.12 -11.75
N GLY A 34 6.63 5.01 -11.21
CA GLY A 34 5.73 3.90 -11.55
C GLY A 34 4.31 4.18 -11.14
N THR A 35 3.39 3.31 -11.53
CA THR A 35 1.97 3.41 -11.19
C THR A 35 1.65 2.47 -10.04
N VAL A 36 0.88 2.95 -9.06
CA VAL A 36 0.43 2.15 -7.93
C VAL A 36 -0.60 1.13 -8.39
N GLU A 37 -0.29 -0.14 -8.21
CA GLU A 37 -1.21 -1.24 -8.52
C GLU A 37 -2.23 -1.44 -7.40
N HIS A 38 -1.76 -1.51 -6.16
CA HIS A 38 -2.62 -1.55 -4.99
C HIS A 38 -1.92 -1.06 -3.73
N VAL A 39 -2.72 -0.69 -2.74
CA VAL A 39 -2.26 -0.24 -1.42
C VAL A 39 -2.48 -1.34 -0.42
N VAL A 40 -1.41 -1.82 0.20
CA VAL A 40 -1.44 -2.85 1.25
C VAL A 40 -1.55 -2.15 2.59
N ARG A 41 -2.63 -2.43 3.30
CA ARG A 41 -2.84 -1.98 4.68
C ARG A 41 -2.68 -3.18 5.60
N ASN A 42 -1.73 -3.13 6.48
CA ASN A 42 -1.56 -4.18 7.47
C ASN A 42 -2.50 -3.88 8.65
N SER A 43 -3.59 -4.62 8.74
CA SER A 43 -4.56 -4.50 9.84
C SER A 43 -4.08 -5.15 11.14
N GLN A 44 -3.01 -5.93 11.08
CA GLN A 44 -2.48 -6.61 12.25
C GLN A 44 -1.56 -5.67 13.03
N GLY A 45 -2.05 -5.18 14.17
CA GLY A 45 -1.32 -4.30 15.08
C GLY A 45 -0.15 -4.99 15.82
N PHE A 46 0.16 -6.24 15.50
CA PHE A 46 1.21 -7.00 16.19
C PHE A 46 2.12 -7.73 15.20
N LYS A 47 3.40 -7.64 15.40
CA LYS A 47 4.41 -8.40 14.68
C LYS A 47 5.17 -9.31 15.64
N LYS A 48 5.25 -10.60 15.32
CA LYS A 48 6.09 -11.54 16.07
C LYS A 48 7.55 -11.23 15.77
N THR A 49 8.30 -10.88 16.79
CA THR A 49 9.76 -10.68 16.69
C THR A 49 10.43 -11.84 17.39
N ILE A 50 11.29 -12.56 16.67
CA ILE A 50 12.10 -13.63 17.24
C ILE A 50 13.38 -12.97 17.74
N THR A 51 13.62 -13.09 19.04
CA THR A 51 14.84 -12.60 19.69
C THR A 51 15.67 -13.78 20.19
N LYS A 52 16.95 -13.54 20.53
CA LYS A 52 17.85 -14.56 21.12
C LYS A 52 17.26 -15.23 22.38
N TYR A 53 16.35 -14.57 23.07
CA TYR A 53 15.73 -15.04 24.33
C TYR A 53 14.27 -15.49 24.16
N GLY A 54 13.82 -15.75 22.95
CA GLY A 54 12.46 -16.19 22.67
C GLY A 54 11.71 -15.29 21.68
N SER A 55 10.44 -15.61 21.45
CA SER A 55 9.58 -14.81 20.56
C SER A 55 8.69 -13.88 21.37
N ALA A 56 8.70 -12.62 21.02
CA ALA A 56 7.80 -11.61 21.61
C ALA A 56 6.89 -10.99 20.54
N TRP A 57 5.65 -10.71 20.92
CA TRP A 57 4.72 -9.95 20.08
C TRP A 57 4.91 -8.46 20.35
N ARG A 58 5.32 -7.73 19.32
CA ARG A 58 5.49 -6.28 19.39
C ARG A 58 4.33 -5.61 18.71
N LYS A 59 3.70 -4.63 19.39
CA LYS A 59 2.68 -3.79 18.78
C LYS A 59 3.35 -2.91 17.70
N VAL A 60 2.90 -3.04 16.47
CA VAL A 60 3.39 -2.22 15.35
C VAL A 60 2.45 -1.04 15.18
N SER A 61 3.01 0.14 15.06
CA SER A 61 2.21 1.33 14.76
C SER A 61 1.43 1.13 13.46
N PRO A 62 0.11 1.36 13.47
CA PRO A 62 -0.72 1.20 12.27
C PRO A 62 -0.25 2.07 11.09
N LEU A 63 0.39 3.20 11.37
CA LEU A 63 0.99 4.09 10.36
C LEU A 63 2.25 3.52 9.70
N ALA A 64 3.01 2.68 10.42
CA ALA A 64 4.20 2.02 9.88
C ALA A 64 3.88 0.84 8.95
N SER A 65 2.62 0.47 8.85
CA SER A 65 2.18 -0.74 8.14
C SER A 65 1.54 -0.48 6.77
N VAL A 66 1.44 0.77 6.35
CA VAL A 66 0.92 1.09 5.01
C VAL A 66 2.04 1.00 4.00
N ALA A 67 1.84 0.15 3.02
CA ALA A 67 2.77 -0.06 1.92
C ALA A 67 2.02 -0.03 0.59
N VAL A 68 2.73 0.27 -0.47
CA VAL A 68 2.19 0.33 -1.83
C VAL A 68 2.95 -0.64 -2.72
N VAL A 69 2.24 -1.34 -3.57
CA VAL A 69 2.82 -2.14 -4.64
C VAL A 69 2.78 -1.30 -5.90
N VAL A 70 3.96 -1.08 -6.47
CA VAL A 70 4.16 -0.28 -7.68
C VAL A 70 4.46 -1.22 -8.84
N LYS A 71 3.77 -1.04 -9.95
CA LYS A 71 3.92 -1.89 -11.14
C LYS A 71 5.36 -1.83 -11.68
N GLY A 72 5.97 -3.01 -11.82
CA GLY A 72 7.32 -3.13 -12.39
C GLY A 72 8.47 -2.76 -11.46
N LEU A 73 8.20 -2.39 -10.19
CA LEU A 73 9.23 -2.01 -9.22
C LEU A 73 9.27 -2.96 -8.03
N ASN A 74 10.43 -3.08 -7.41
CA ASN A 74 10.67 -3.90 -6.21
C ASN A 74 10.26 -5.37 -6.40
N ILE A 75 10.65 -5.96 -7.52
CA ILE A 75 10.35 -7.37 -7.83
C ILE A 75 11.38 -8.25 -7.12
N ALA A 76 10.89 -9.20 -6.33
CA ALA A 76 11.73 -10.21 -5.68
C ALA A 76 11.51 -11.58 -6.34
N LYS A 77 12.59 -12.28 -6.61
CA LYS A 77 12.57 -13.67 -7.09
C LYS A 77 12.32 -14.62 -5.93
N ARG A 78 11.23 -15.37 -6.00
CA ARG A 78 10.87 -16.37 -4.99
C ARG A 78 11.02 -17.78 -5.55
N HIS A 79 11.91 -18.55 -4.94
CA HIS A 79 12.08 -19.96 -5.27
C HIS A 79 10.99 -20.77 -4.55
N THR A 80 10.21 -21.52 -5.31
CA THR A 80 9.18 -22.42 -4.79
C THR A 80 9.58 -23.87 -5.02
N LYS A 81 9.45 -24.69 -3.98
CA LYS A 81 9.66 -26.14 -4.09
C LYS A 81 8.40 -26.79 -4.66
N PRO A 82 8.52 -27.92 -5.40
CA PRO A 82 7.38 -28.72 -5.79
C PRO A 82 6.57 -29.13 -4.55
N ARG A 83 5.25 -29.03 -4.63
CA ARG A 83 4.36 -29.42 -3.53
C ARG A 83 3.18 -30.23 -4.09
N PRO A 84 2.81 -31.35 -3.46
CA PRO A 84 1.55 -31.99 -3.77
C PRO A 84 0.41 -31.09 -3.36
N LYS A 85 -0.51 -30.79 -4.29
CA LYS A 85 -1.73 -30.05 -4.03
C LYS A 85 -2.90 -30.98 -4.29
N GLN A 86 -3.62 -31.32 -3.23
CA GLN A 86 -4.85 -32.11 -3.32
C GLN A 86 -6.05 -31.17 -3.24
N GLY A 87 -6.85 -31.15 -4.27
CA GLY A 87 -8.15 -30.49 -4.26
C GLY A 87 -9.13 -31.23 -3.36
N ARG A 88 -10.13 -30.52 -2.81
CA ARG A 88 -11.14 -31.11 -1.91
C ARG A 88 -11.94 -32.27 -2.57
N THR A 89 -12.03 -32.26 -3.89
CA THR A 89 -12.78 -33.28 -4.70
C THR A 89 -11.86 -34.18 -5.53
N GLU A 90 -10.56 -33.94 -5.54
CA GLU A 90 -9.62 -34.75 -6.35
C GLU A 90 -9.10 -35.93 -5.53
N ARG A 91 -9.27 -37.15 -6.07
CA ARG A 91 -8.76 -38.38 -5.44
C ARG A 91 -7.24 -38.51 -5.54
N GLN A 92 -6.61 -37.93 -6.56
CA GLN A 92 -5.15 -37.99 -6.73
C GLN A 92 -4.52 -36.61 -6.54
N PRO A 93 -3.44 -36.50 -5.75
CA PRO A 93 -2.74 -35.24 -5.57
C PRO A 93 -2.01 -34.86 -6.88
N ARG A 94 -2.23 -33.65 -7.37
CA ARG A 94 -1.43 -33.08 -8.46
C ARG A 94 -0.16 -32.46 -7.89
N ILE A 95 0.97 -32.77 -8.49
CA ILE A 95 2.24 -32.14 -8.12
C ILE A 95 2.29 -30.77 -8.80
N GLN A 96 2.22 -29.70 -7.99
CA GLN A 96 2.50 -28.37 -8.48
C GLN A 96 4.01 -28.22 -8.64
N GLN A 97 4.47 -28.04 -9.86
CA GLN A 97 5.87 -27.85 -10.19
C GLN A 97 6.42 -26.63 -9.44
N GLY A 98 7.63 -26.77 -8.92
CA GLY A 98 8.38 -25.63 -8.36
C GLY A 98 8.96 -24.78 -9.46
N GLY A 99 9.41 -23.57 -9.10
CA GLY A 99 10.03 -22.65 -10.05
C GLY A 99 10.47 -21.36 -9.39
N ILE A 100 11.00 -20.47 -10.21
CA ILE A 100 11.34 -19.10 -9.81
C ILE A 100 10.16 -18.20 -10.20
N LEU A 101 9.55 -17.56 -9.22
CA LEU A 101 8.43 -16.66 -9.41
C LEU A 101 8.87 -15.22 -9.12
N ASP A 102 8.55 -14.32 -10.03
CA ASP A 102 8.73 -12.89 -9.83
C ASP A 102 7.53 -12.35 -9.06
N VAL A 103 7.78 -11.92 -7.81
CA VAL A 103 6.73 -11.43 -6.90
C VAL A 103 6.97 -9.97 -6.59
N PRO A 104 6.05 -9.07 -6.96
CA PRO A 104 6.15 -7.66 -6.59
C PRO A 104 6.05 -7.51 -5.07
N GLN A 105 7.03 -6.83 -4.49
CA GLN A 105 7.10 -6.59 -3.05
C GLN A 105 6.58 -5.19 -2.72
N PRO A 106 5.86 -5.03 -1.61
CA PRO A 106 5.38 -3.73 -1.20
C PRO A 106 6.52 -2.81 -0.75
N ILE A 107 6.42 -1.53 -1.10
CA ILE A 107 7.28 -0.44 -0.67
C ILE A 107 6.53 0.36 0.39
N LEU A 108 7.18 0.77 1.48
CA LEU A 108 6.54 1.61 2.51
C LEU A 108 6.03 2.92 1.89
N ALA A 109 4.81 3.32 2.23
CA ALA A 109 4.19 4.54 1.71
C ALA A 109 5.01 5.80 2.02
N SER A 110 5.77 5.80 3.13
CA SER A 110 6.69 6.89 3.49
C SER A 110 7.89 7.07 2.54
N LYS A 111 8.22 6.02 1.76
CA LYS A 111 9.31 6.06 0.78
C LYS A 111 8.85 6.43 -0.62
N VAL A 112 7.59 6.82 -0.77
CA VAL A 112 6.97 7.08 -2.06
C VAL A 112 6.28 8.44 -2.03
N MET A 113 6.37 9.19 -3.12
CA MET A 113 5.71 10.49 -3.29
C MET A 113 4.87 10.48 -4.56
N ILE A 114 3.69 11.09 -4.50
CA ILE A 114 2.78 11.18 -5.64
C ILE A 114 3.35 12.17 -6.67
N ILE A 115 3.22 11.83 -7.94
CA ILE A 115 3.50 12.73 -9.06
C ILE A 115 2.15 13.29 -9.52
N CYS A 116 2.05 14.60 -9.57
CA CYS A 116 0.87 15.28 -10.07
C CYS A 116 0.70 15.01 -11.58
N PRO A 117 -0.49 14.60 -12.05
CA PRO A 117 -0.72 14.40 -13.50
C PRO A 117 -0.71 15.71 -14.29
N HIS A 118 -1.02 16.86 -13.67
CA HIS A 118 -1.09 18.16 -14.34
C HIS A 118 0.29 18.83 -14.46
N CYS A 119 1.01 18.97 -13.37
CA CYS A 119 2.33 19.62 -13.38
C CYS A 119 3.51 18.65 -13.50
N SER A 120 3.28 17.33 -13.50
CA SER A 120 4.29 16.26 -13.60
C SER A 120 5.40 16.31 -12.53
N GLN A 121 5.19 17.08 -11.47
CA GLN A 121 6.14 17.24 -10.36
C GLN A 121 5.74 16.34 -9.18
N PRO A 122 6.73 15.79 -8.44
CA PRO A 122 6.46 15.12 -7.19
C PRO A 122 5.90 16.12 -6.17
N THR A 123 4.80 15.76 -5.52
CA THR A 123 4.07 16.71 -4.65
C THR A 123 3.49 16.02 -3.43
N ARG A 124 3.26 16.81 -2.38
CA ARG A 124 2.45 16.42 -1.24
C ARG A 124 0.97 16.68 -1.54
N VAL A 125 0.11 15.96 -0.84
CA VAL A 125 -1.34 16.09 -0.98
C VAL A 125 -1.88 17.04 0.07
N LYS A 126 -2.67 18.02 -0.36
CA LYS A 126 -3.58 18.79 0.48
C LYS A 126 -4.99 18.24 0.30
N HIS A 127 -5.82 18.40 1.31
CA HIS A 127 -7.24 18.06 1.25
C HIS A 127 -8.06 19.34 1.17
N GLY A 128 -8.93 19.43 0.18
CA GLY A 128 -9.89 20.48 0.00
C GLY A 128 -11.32 19.92 -0.05
N LEU A 129 -12.29 20.80 -0.10
CA LEU A 129 -13.68 20.46 -0.33
C LEU A 129 -14.02 20.82 -1.78
N ALA A 130 -14.62 19.91 -2.51
CA ALA A 130 -15.23 20.19 -3.80
C ALA A 130 -16.56 20.93 -3.58
N GLY A 131 -17.11 21.55 -4.63
CA GLY A 131 -18.42 22.21 -4.59
C GLY A 131 -19.54 21.32 -4.04
N ASP A 132 -19.42 20.00 -4.18
CA ASP A 132 -20.36 19.00 -3.66
C ASP A 132 -20.14 18.65 -2.17
N GLY A 133 -19.27 19.37 -1.45
CA GLY A 133 -18.92 19.09 -0.05
C GLY A 133 -18.06 17.83 0.14
N ARG A 134 -17.57 17.19 -0.92
CA ARG A 134 -16.71 16.00 -0.84
C ARG A 134 -15.24 16.41 -0.66
N SER A 135 -14.53 15.65 0.18
CA SER A 135 -13.08 15.84 0.33
C SER A 135 -12.35 15.37 -0.92
N VAL A 136 -11.59 16.27 -1.54
CA VAL A 136 -10.74 16.02 -2.70
C VAL A 136 -9.27 16.18 -2.36
N ARG A 137 -8.41 15.43 -3.08
CA ARG A 137 -6.96 15.56 -2.98
C ARG A 137 -6.49 16.64 -3.94
N LEU A 138 -5.72 17.59 -3.44
CA LEU A 138 -5.17 18.71 -4.21
C LEU A 138 -3.65 18.61 -4.24
N CYS A 139 -3.07 18.97 -5.39
CA CYS A 139 -1.64 19.16 -5.53
C CYS A 139 -1.21 20.40 -4.74
N THR A 140 -0.10 20.31 -3.97
CA THR A 140 0.42 21.45 -3.23
C THR A 140 1.07 22.48 -4.17
N ASN A 141 1.58 22.06 -5.34
CA ASN A 141 2.32 22.93 -6.25
C ASN A 141 1.41 23.72 -7.21
N CYS A 142 0.46 23.04 -7.86
CA CYS A 142 -0.42 23.68 -8.85
C CYS A 142 -1.86 23.90 -8.38
N GLY A 143 -2.25 23.35 -7.22
CA GLY A 143 -3.62 23.48 -6.69
C GLY A 143 -4.66 22.56 -7.35
N GLU A 144 -4.30 21.88 -8.45
CA GLU A 144 -5.20 21.02 -9.20
C GLU A 144 -5.56 19.72 -8.47
N THR A 145 -6.70 19.12 -8.82
CA THR A 145 -7.19 17.88 -8.20
C THR A 145 -6.40 16.67 -8.64
N LEU A 146 -5.98 15.84 -7.68
CA LEU A 146 -5.26 14.58 -7.92
C LEU A 146 -6.22 13.39 -8.09
N SER A 147 -7.50 13.63 -8.33
CA SER A 147 -8.50 12.57 -8.38
C SER A 147 -8.43 11.84 -9.71
N THR A 148 -7.93 10.61 -9.70
CA THR A 148 -8.23 9.62 -10.74
C THR A 148 -9.67 9.12 -10.52
N GLU A 149 -10.51 9.16 -11.55
CA GLU A 149 -11.97 8.95 -11.51
C GLU A 149 -12.45 7.54 -11.14
N GLN A 150 -11.65 6.69 -10.53
CA GLN A 150 -11.97 5.27 -10.32
C GLN A 150 -12.83 4.94 -9.09
N ARG A 151 -13.65 5.85 -8.57
CA ARG A 151 -14.50 5.54 -7.40
C ARG A 151 -15.98 5.26 -7.72
N LYS A 152 -16.38 5.02 -8.96
CA LYS A 152 -17.80 4.87 -9.30
C LYS A 152 -18.37 3.44 -9.30
N GLU A 153 -17.58 2.37 -9.12
CA GLU A 153 -18.11 1.02 -9.42
C GLU A 153 -18.34 0.04 -8.26
N THR A 154 -18.11 0.40 -7.01
CA THR A 154 -18.27 -0.57 -5.91
C THR A 154 -19.38 -0.25 -4.90
N ARG A 155 -20.45 0.42 -5.31
CA ARG A 155 -21.65 0.55 -4.49
C ARG A 155 -22.92 0.30 -5.30
N LYS A 156 -23.00 -0.88 -5.92
CA LYS A 156 -24.28 -1.52 -6.26
C LYS A 156 -24.14 -3.00 -5.92
N LYS A 157 -24.51 -3.35 -4.71
CA LYS A 157 -25.37 -4.41 -4.20
C LYS A 157 -25.25 -4.47 -2.69
#